data_ed05d9184a47c70e98f5cd6fc59b89a1
#
_entry.id   ed05d9184a47c70e98f5cd6fc59b89a1
#
_cell.length_a   1.000
_cell.length_b   1.000
_cell.length_c   1.000
_cell.angle_alpha   90.00
_cell.angle_beta   90.00
_cell.angle_gamma   90.00
#
_symmetry.space_group_name_H-M   'P 1'
#
loop_
_entity.id
_entity.type
_entity.pdbx_description
1 polymer ?
#
loop_
_entity_poly.entity_id
_entity_poly.type
_entity_poly.pdbx_seq_one_letter_code
_entity_poly.pdbx_strand_id
1 'polypeptide(L)'
;MQGSLTMSIRTPSEGGCRCGRVRLRIDAPPIITIACHCTGCQRMSASAFSLGAAIPSDAFTVTRGEPVVGGLHGATRHYFCSYCMSWMFARPEGIDWFVNLRPTMLDEPGWFEPFVETMTIEKLPWAATPAVHSYARFPAFEEWDGLTKEYLRWRATPVPS
;
A
#
# COMPACT_ATOMS: atom_id res chain seq x y z
N MET A 1 -17.87 10.24 20.16
CA MET A 1 -16.67 10.41 19.33
C MET A 1 -15.68 9.33 19.73
N GLN A 2 -15.56 8.28 18.93
CA GLN A 2 -14.54 7.27 19.16
C GLN A 2 -13.25 7.81 18.55
N GLY A 3 -12.27 8.15 19.37
CA GLY A 3 -10.94 8.50 18.92
C GLY A 3 -10.35 7.30 18.19
N SER A 4 -9.97 7.49 16.94
CA SER A 4 -9.24 6.49 16.16
C SER A 4 -7.90 6.24 16.86
N LEU A 5 -7.80 5.11 17.54
CA LEU A 5 -6.52 4.58 17.97
C LEU A 5 -5.78 4.15 16.69
N THR A 6 -4.90 4.99 16.19
CA THR A 6 -3.97 4.57 15.14
C THR A 6 -3.11 3.45 15.72
N MET A 7 -3.50 2.21 15.42
CA MET A 7 -2.75 1.04 15.85
C MET A 7 -1.44 1.00 15.08
N SER A 8 -0.33 0.99 15.79
CA SER A 8 0.97 0.75 15.17
C SER A 8 1.01 -0.65 14.56
N ILE A 9 1.53 -0.78 13.35
CA ILE A 9 1.78 -2.09 12.78
C ILE A 9 2.75 -2.88 13.67
N ARG A 10 2.40 -4.13 13.95
CA ARG A 10 3.30 -5.08 14.61
C ARG A 10 4.06 -5.86 13.54
N THR A 11 5.35 -6.03 13.72
CA THR A 11 6.17 -6.89 12.87
C THR A 11 6.85 -7.97 13.70
N PRO A 12 7.01 -9.19 13.18
CA PRO A 12 6.58 -9.63 11.85
C PRO A 12 5.05 -9.67 11.72
N SER A 13 4.55 -9.44 10.51
CA SER A 13 3.13 -9.53 10.19
C SER A 13 2.93 -10.42 8.97
N GLU A 14 1.92 -11.27 9.02
CA GLU A 14 1.61 -12.23 7.96
C GLU A 14 0.31 -11.85 7.25
N GLY A 15 0.15 -12.38 6.05
CA GLY A 15 -1.05 -12.21 5.28
C GLY A 15 -1.09 -13.12 4.06
N GLY A 16 -2.05 -12.87 3.18
CA GLY A 16 -2.19 -13.64 1.97
C GLY A 16 -3.38 -13.23 1.13
N CYS A 17 -3.59 -13.93 0.03
CA CYS A 17 -4.71 -13.72 -0.86
C CYS A 17 -6.03 -14.22 -0.23
N ARG A 18 -7.14 -13.82 -0.82
CA ARG A 18 -8.50 -14.17 -0.35
C ARG A 18 -8.70 -15.68 -0.18
N CYS A 19 -8.16 -16.52 -1.06
CA CYS A 19 -8.31 -17.98 -0.97
C CYS A 19 -7.24 -18.66 -0.11
N GLY A 20 -6.22 -17.94 0.33
CA GLY A 20 -5.13 -18.44 1.17
C GLY A 20 -4.07 -19.26 0.45
N ARG A 21 -4.14 -19.46 -0.87
CA ARG A 21 -3.12 -20.20 -1.63
C ARG A 21 -1.78 -19.52 -1.66
N VAL A 22 -1.76 -18.18 -1.70
CA VAL A 22 -0.55 -17.38 -1.61
C VAL A 22 -0.49 -16.72 -0.25
N ARG A 23 0.60 -16.94 0.47
CA ARG A 23 0.87 -16.31 1.76
C ARG A 23 2.12 -15.45 1.68
N LEU A 24 2.16 -14.41 2.47
CA LEU A 24 3.27 -13.47 2.54
C LEU A 24 3.54 -13.05 3.99
N ARG A 25 4.72 -12.50 4.20
CA ARG A 25 5.17 -11.97 5.48
C ARG A 25 5.96 -10.69 5.27
N ILE A 26 5.81 -9.76 6.18
CA ILE A 26 6.64 -8.57 6.30
C ILE A 26 7.34 -8.55 7.66
N ASP A 27 8.62 -8.21 7.65
CA ASP A 27 9.48 -8.17 8.84
C ASP A 27 9.83 -6.75 9.29
N ALA A 28 9.44 -5.74 8.51
CA ALA A 28 9.62 -4.34 8.84
C ALA A 28 8.34 -3.53 8.54
N PRO A 29 8.12 -2.43 9.24
CA PRO A 29 7.02 -1.52 8.96
C PRO A 29 7.19 -0.82 7.60
N PRO A 30 6.09 -0.29 7.02
CA PRO A 30 6.18 0.44 5.76
C PRO A 30 7.01 1.72 5.88
N ILE A 31 7.63 2.07 4.77
CA ILE A 31 8.39 3.31 4.57
C ILE A 31 7.43 4.48 4.40
N ILE A 32 6.28 4.25 3.75
CA ILE A 32 5.20 5.21 3.53
C ILE A 32 3.91 4.46 3.17
N THR A 33 2.77 5.09 3.42
CA THR A 33 1.44 4.59 3.06
C THR A 33 0.75 5.55 2.11
N ILE A 34 0.06 5.00 1.10
CA ILE A 34 -0.47 5.77 -0.03
C ILE A 34 -1.88 5.28 -0.39
N ALA A 35 -2.73 6.23 -0.79
CA ALA A 35 -3.94 5.95 -1.56
C ALA A 35 -3.78 6.55 -2.97
N CYS A 36 -4.06 5.78 -4.02
CA CYS A 36 -3.95 6.24 -5.40
C CYS A 36 -5.31 6.26 -6.08
N HIS A 37 -5.72 7.44 -6.54
CA HIS A 37 -7.02 7.68 -7.18
C HIS A 37 -7.02 7.50 -8.71
N CYS A 38 -5.91 7.08 -9.32
CA CYS A 38 -5.88 6.94 -10.78
C CYS A 38 -6.90 5.91 -11.27
N THR A 39 -7.40 6.11 -12.50
CA THR A 39 -8.42 5.24 -13.11
C THR A 39 -7.94 3.79 -13.24
N GLY A 40 -6.65 3.56 -13.43
CA GLY A 40 -6.06 2.22 -13.41
C GLY A 40 -6.24 1.54 -12.06
N CYS A 41 -5.92 2.23 -10.96
CA CYS A 41 -6.11 1.73 -9.60
C CYS A 41 -7.59 1.50 -9.28
N GLN A 42 -8.47 2.41 -9.70
CA GLN A 42 -9.93 2.25 -9.53
C GLN A 42 -10.42 0.95 -10.17
N ARG A 43 -10.00 0.69 -11.42
CA ARG A 43 -10.41 -0.50 -12.16
C ARG A 43 -9.83 -1.80 -11.59
N MET A 44 -8.57 -1.79 -11.21
CA MET A 44 -7.91 -2.98 -10.65
C MET A 44 -8.41 -3.34 -9.27
N SER A 45 -8.78 -2.37 -8.45
CA SER A 45 -9.27 -2.58 -7.08
C SER A 45 -10.80 -2.68 -7.00
N ALA A 46 -11.52 -2.33 -8.08
CA ALA A 46 -12.98 -2.14 -8.07
C ALA A 46 -13.42 -1.21 -6.92
N SER A 47 -12.66 -0.14 -6.68
CA SER A 47 -12.86 0.82 -5.60
C SER A 47 -12.56 2.24 -6.08
N ALA A 48 -12.82 3.22 -5.23
CA ALA A 48 -12.51 4.62 -5.52
C ALA A 48 -11.00 4.90 -5.62
N PHE A 49 -10.17 4.07 -4.97
CA PHE A 49 -8.72 4.19 -4.95
C PHE A 49 -8.07 2.86 -4.56
N SER A 50 -6.81 2.70 -4.90
CA SER A 50 -6.00 1.60 -4.37
C SER A 50 -5.27 2.02 -3.10
N LEU A 51 -4.98 1.04 -2.24
CA LEU A 51 -4.16 1.19 -1.06
C LEU A 51 -2.76 0.66 -1.33
N GLY A 52 -1.75 1.33 -0.83
CA GLY A 52 -0.36 0.93 -0.95
C GLY A 52 0.42 1.16 0.33
N ALA A 53 1.26 0.20 0.66
CA ALA A 53 2.26 0.31 1.72
C ALA A 53 3.62 -0.09 1.13
N ALA A 54 4.55 0.84 1.09
CA ALA A 54 5.89 0.58 0.58
C ALA A 54 6.69 -0.17 1.66
N ILE A 55 6.96 -1.45 1.42
CA ILE A 55 7.71 -2.32 2.32
C ILE A 55 9.13 -2.47 1.80
N PRO A 56 10.19 -2.35 2.63
CA PRO A 56 11.54 -2.67 2.19
C PRO A 56 11.61 -4.06 1.56
N SER A 57 12.27 -4.20 0.42
CA SER A 57 12.27 -5.47 -0.32
C SER A 57 12.90 -6.63 0.45
N ASP A 58 13.90 -6.35 1.28
CA ASP A 58 14.55 -7.33 2.16
C ASP A 58 13.67 -7.76 3.34
N ALA A 59 12.62 -7.00 3.63
CA ALA A 59 11.64 -7.29 4.66
C ALA A 59 10.32 -7.90 4.12
N PHE A 60 10.26 -8.24 2.84
CA PHE A 60 9.08 -8.83 2.19
C PHE A 60 9.37 -10.23 1.68
N THR A 61 8.54 -11.20 2.04
CA THR A 61 8.69 -12.59 1.62
C THR A 61 7.35 -13.20 1.24
N VAL A 62 7.29 -13.86 0.08
CA VAL A 62 6.20 -14.79 -0.24
C VAL A 62 6.54 -16.12 0.43
N THR A 63 5.73 -16.52 1.40
CA THR A 63 6.01 -17.70 2.25
C THR A 63 5.35 -18.97 1.75
N ARG A 64 4.32 -18.84 0.90
CA ARG A 64 3.63 -19.97 0.26
C ARG A 64 2.99 -19.56 -1.06
N GLY A 65 2.98 -20.47 -2.02
CA GLY A 65 2.39 -20.25 -3.33
C GLY A 65 3.24 -19.38 -4.24
N GLU A 66 2.77 -19.19 -5.47
CA GLU A 66 3.44 -18.39 -6.49
C GLU A 66 2.46 -17.36 -7.04
N PRO A 67 2.63 -16.08 -6.70
CA PRO A 67 1.86 -15.01 -7.34
C PRO A 67 2.30 -14.84 -8.80
N VAL A 68 1.36 -14.44 -9.65
CA VAL A 68 1.60 -14.25 -11.08
C VAL A 68 1.54 -12.77 -11.44
N VAL A 69 2.30 -12.38 -12.45
CA VAL A 69 2.24 -11.03 -13.02
C VAL A 69 0.98 -10.90 -13.87
N GLY A 70 0.22 -9.83 -13.67
CA GLY A 70 -0.95 -9.49 -14.49
C GLY A 70 -0.57 -9.21 -15.95
N GLY A 71 -1.50 -9.47 -16.86
CA GLY A 71 -1.26 -9.32 -18.30
C GLY A 71 -1.01 -7.88 -18.76
N LEU A 72 -1.65 -6.90 -18.12
CA LEU A 72 -1.45 -5.48 -18.40
C LEU A 72 -0.55 -4.87 -17.31
N HIS A 73 0.66 -4.58 -17.68
CA HIS A 73 1.60 -3.83 -16.84
C HIS A 73 2.43 -2.88 -17.71
N GLY A 74 2.78 -1.73 -17.15
CA GLY A 74 3.76 -0.80 -17.74
C GLY A 74 5.09 -0.92 -17.00
N ALA A 75 5.57 0.22 -16.49
CA ALA A 75 6.77 0.26 -15.64
C ALA A 75 6.56 -0.33 -14.24
N THR A 76 5.36 -0.81 -13.91
CA THR A 76 5.07 -1.45 -12.62
C THR A 76 4.45 -2.82 -12.88
N ARG A 77 5.06 -3.85 -12.33
CA ARG A 77 4.54 -5.22 -12.40
C ARG A 77 3.60 -5.45 -11.24
N HIS A 78 2.35 -5.81 -11.56
CA HIS A 78 1.31 -6.10 -10.57
C HIS A 78 1.19 -7.60 -10.39
N TYR A 79 1.21 -8.04 -9.11
CA TYR A 79 1.21 -9.46 -8.75
C TYR A 79 -0.12 -9.86 -8.14
N PHE A 80 -0.63 -11.00 -8.61
CA PHE A 80 -1.94 -11.56 -8.27
C PHE A 80 -1.82 -13.00 -7.83
N CYS A 81 -2.76 -13.47 -7.02
CA CYS A 81 -2.96 -14.89 -6.86
C CYS A 81 -3.51 -15.47 -8.19
N SER A 82 -2.90 -16.53 -8.69
CA SER A 82 -3.31 -17.15 -9.97
C SER A 82 -4.71 -17.78 -9.94
N TYR A 83 -5.28 -18.01 -8.76
CA TYR A 83 -6.58 -18.64 -8.57
C TYR A 83 -7.67 -17.64 -8.21
N CYS A 84 -7.55 -16.92 -7.11
CA CYS A 84 -8.59 -15.99 -6.66
C CYS A 84 -8.44 -14.57 -7.21
N MET A 85 -7.35 -14.29 -7.92
CA MET A 85 -7.05 -13.01 -8.56
C MET A 85 -6.98 -11.82 -7.59
N SER A 86 -6.73 -12.05 -6.31
CA SER A 86 -6.41 -10.98 -5.37
C SER A 86 -5.20 -10.20 -5.87
N TRP A 87 -5.33 -8.89 -5.99
CA TRP A 87 -4.20 -8.01 -6.30
C TRP A 87 -3.37 -7.79 -5.05
N MET A 88 -2.21 -8.42 -4.97
CA MET A 88 -1.48 -8.58 -3.72
C MET A 88 -0.42 -7.51 -3.50
N PHE A 89 0.41 -7.28 -4.48
CA PHE A 89 1.51 -6.30 -4.41
C PHE A 89 1.96 -5.89 -5.81
N ALA A 90 2.81 -4.88 -5.86
CA ALA A 90 3.43 -4.42 -7.10
C ALA A 90 4.93 -4.18 -6.88
N ARG A 91 5.70 -4.35 -7.95
CA ARG A 91 7.13 -4.03 -8.00
C ARG A 91 7.37 -3.06 -9.14
N PRO A 92 7.82 -1.82 -8.88
CA PRO A 92 8.23 -0.90 -9.94
C PRO A 92 9.45 -1.46 -10.67
N GLU A 93 9.45 -1.36 -12.00
CA GLU A 93 10.57 -1.80 -12.81
C GLU A 93 11.77 -0.87 -12.61
N GLY A 94 12.96 -1.45 -12.43
CA GLY A 94 14.18 -0.69 -12.17
C GLY A 94 14.29 -0.10 -10.76
N ILE A 95 13.31 -0.35 -9.89
CA ILE A 95 13.34 0.03 -8.47
C ILE A 95 13.16 -1.24 -7.65
N ASP A 96 14.22 -1.70 -7.02
CA ASP A 96 14.26 -2.99 -6.34
C ASP A 96 14.30 -2.91 -4.80
N TRP A 97 14.37 -1.70 -4.25
CA TRP A 97 14.53 -1.51 -2.81
C TRP A 97 13.20 -1.54 -2.02
N PHE A 98 12.05 -1.51 -2.68
CA PHE A 98 10.74 -1.67 -2.02
C PHE A 98 9.75 -2.47 -2.84
N VAL A 99 8.76 -3.03 -2.12
CA VAL A 99 7.57 -3.67 -2.66
C VAL A 99 6.36 -2.85 -2.25
N ASN A 100 5.49 -2.52 -3.20
CA ASN A 100 4.23 -1.84 -2.90
C ASN A 100 3.16 -2.89 -2.54
N LEU A 101 3.04 -3.19 -1.25
CA LEU A 101 2.06 -4.14 -0.74
C LEU A 101 0.66 -3.53 -0.71
N ARG A 102 -0.37 -4.31 -1.10
CA ARG A 102 -1.76 -3.95 -0.80
C ARG A 102 -2.01 -4.32 0.68
N PRO A 103 -2.17 -3.36 1.57
CA PRO A 103 -2.14 -3.62 3.02
C PRO A 103 -3.30 -4.50 3.50
N THR A 104 -4.42 -4.54 2.77
CA THR A 104 -5.54 -5.44 3.04
C THR A 104 -5.22 -6.92 2.83
N MET A 105 -4.06 -7.24 2.25
CA MET A 105 -3.55 -8.62 2.20
C MET A 105 -3.00 -9.11 3.54
N LEU A 106 -2.68 -8.22 4.46
CA LEU A 106 -2.28 -8.61 5.82
C LEU A 106 -3.50 -9.10 6.60
N ASP A 107 -3.28 -10.07 7.48
CA ASP A 107 -4.34 -10.65 8.32
C ASP A 107 -4.92 -9.61 9.31
N GLU A 108 -4.10 -8.64 9.73
CA GLU A 108 -4.48 -7.53 10.61
C GLU A 108 -4.19 -6.17 9.95
N PRO A 109 -5.03 -5.68 9.03
CA PRO A 109 -4.78 -4.43 8.29
C PRO A 109 -5.24 -3.16 9.03
N GLY A 110 -5.80 -3.27 10.22
CA GLY A 110 -6.43 -2.15 10.95
C GLY A 110 -5.50 -0.99 11.32
N TRP A 111 -4.19 -1.18 11.21
CA TRP A 111 -3.18 -0.14 11.41
C TRP A 111 -3.06 0.81 10.21
N PHE A 112 -3.58 0.42 9.05
CA PHE A 112 -3.37 1.17 7.81
C PHE A 112 -4.19 2.46 7.81
N GLU A 113 -3.51 3.53 7.51
CA GLU A 113 -4.09 4.83 7.17
C GLU A 113 -3.20 5.45 6.09
N PRO A 114 -3.76 5.99 4.99
CA PRO A 114 -2.94 6.61 3.95
C PRO A 114 -2.37 7.94 4.47
N PHE A 115 -1.05 8.09 4.36
CA PHE A 115 -0.36 9.33 4.66
C PHE A 115 -0.35 10.30 3.47
N VAL A 116 -0.24 9.73 2.27
CA VAL A 116 -0.27 10.47 1.00
C VAL A 116 -1.41 9.95 0.14
N GLU A 117 -2.17 10.85 -0.46
CA GLU A 117 -3.05 10.49 -1.59
C GLU A 117 -2.52 11.10 -2.88
N THR A 118 -2.54 10.32 -3.95
CA THR A 118 -2.01 10.69 -5.27
C THR A 118 -3.08 10.60 -6.35
N MET A 119 -2.82 11.27 -7.47
CA MET A 119 -3.70 11.28 -8.64
C MET A 119 -5.12 11.77 -8.33
N THR A 120 -5.24 12.77 -7.48
CA THR A 120 -6.55 13.31 -7.09
C THR A 120 -7.26 14.03 -8.24
N ILE A 121 -6.54 14.35 -9.32
CA ILE A 121 -7.12 14.86 -10.57
C ILE A 121 -8.13 13.87 -11.19
N GLU A 122 -7.98 12.57 -10.91
CA GLU A 122 -8.88 11.51 -11.40
C GLU A 122 -9.84 11.01 -10.30
N LYS A 123 -9.81 11.64 -9.14
CA LYS A 123 -10.59 11.27 -7.95
C LYS A 123 -12.10 11.28 -8.23
N LEU A 124 -12.81 10.27 -7.77
CA LEU A 124 -14.27 10.29 -7.76
C LEU A 124 -14.78 11.40 -6.82
N PRO A 125 -15.83 12.16 -7.21
CA PRO A 125 -16.26 13.35 -6.47
C PRO A 125 -16.62 13.11 -4.99
N TRP A 126 -17.13 11.92 -4.67
CA TRP A 126 -17.53 11.56 -3.29
C TRP A 126 -16.40 10.95 -2.47
N ALA A 127 -15.29 10.51 -3.12
CA ALA A 127 -14.23 9.82 -2.43
C ALA A 127 -13.45 10.77 -1.52
N ALA A 128 -13.20 10.35 -0.31
CA ALA A 128 -12.39 11.07 0.65
C ALA A 128 -11.46 10.11 1.39
N THR A 129 -10.27 10.56 1.71
CA THR A 129 -9.30 9.83 2.53
C THR A 129 -8.81 10.72 3.68
N PRO A 130 -8.32 10.16 4.78
CA PRO A 130 -7.71 10.92 5.86
C PRO A 130 -6.25 11.31 5.58
N ALA A 131 -5.77 11.23 4.33
CA ALA A 131 -4.38 11.48 3.98
C ALA A 131 -3.92 12.90 4.42
N VAL A 132 -2.73 12.96 4.97
CA VAL A 132 -2.09 14.22 5.42
C VAL A 132 -1.67 15.07 4.22
N HIS A 133 -1.19 14.43 3.17
CA HIS A 133 -0.76 15.08 1.93
C HIS A 133 -1.59 14.63 0.74
N SER A 134 -1.95 15.59 -0.12
CA SER A 134 -2.77 15.36 -1.31
C SER A 134 -2.09 15.94 -2.53
N TYR A 135 -1.92 15.11 -3.57
CA TYR A 135 -1.27 15.49 -4.82
C TYR A 135 -2.20 15.27 -6.00
N ALA A 136 -2.32 16.28 -6.86
CA ALA A 136 -3.10 16.18 -8.09
C ALA A 136 -2.59 15.06 -9.01
N ARG A 137 -1.27 14.86 -9.04
CA ARG A 137 -0.56 13.76 -9.71
C ARG A 137 0.32 13.05 -8.70
N PHE A 138 1.48 12.53 -9.10
CA PHE A 138 2.48 12.02 -8.17
C PHE A 138 3.36 13.15 -7.65
N PRO A 139 3.85 13.06 -6.42
CA PRO A 139 4.94 13.93 -5.95
C PRO A 139 6.14 13.89 -6.90
N ALA A 140 6.87 14.98 -7.01
CA ALA A 140 8.15 14.98 -7.71
C ALA A 140 9.13 14.01 -7.03
N PHE A 141 10.05 13.45 -7.80
CA PHE A 141 10.99 12.44 -7.27
C PHE A 141 11.72 12.92 -6.01
N GLU A 142 12.12 14.19 -6.00
CA GLU A 142 12.86 14.83 -4.90
C GLU A 142 12.04 14.98 -3.62
N GLU A 143 10.71 14.97 -3.70
CA GLU A 143 9.82 15.13 -2.53
C GLU A 143 9.71 13.85 -1.69
N TRP A 144 9.93 12.68 -2.30
CA TRP A 144 9.72 11.41 -1.62
C TRP A 144 10.60 11.21 -0.39
N ASP A 145 11.85 11.67 -0.40
CA ASP A 145 12.73 11.57 0.76
C ASP A 145 12.20 12.36 1.97
N GLY A 146 11.70 13.57 1.73
CA GLY A 146 11.06 14.39 2.77
C GLY A 146 9.77 13.75 3.29
N LEU A 147 8.92 13.24 2.39
CA LEU A 147 7.66 12.60 2.74
C LEU A 147 7.87 11.32 3.57
N THR A 148 8.85 10.50 3.23
CA THR A 148 9.15 9.28 3.98
C THR A 148 9.66 9.59 5.40
N LYS A 149 10.52 10.60 5.54
CA LYS A 149 10.98 11.07 6.85
C LYS A 149 9.84 11.63 7.71
N GLU A 150 8.95 12.39 7.10
CA GLU A 150 7.77 12.93 7.78
C GLU A 150 6.80 11.81 8.18
N TYR A 151 6.56 10.84 7.31
CA TYR A 151 5.74 9.67 7.61
C TYR A 151 6.26 8.91 8.84
N LEU A 152 7.55 8.68 8.95
CA LEU A 152 8.16 8.00 10.10
C LEU A 152 7.91 8.77 11.41
N ARG A 153 7.99 10.09 11.39
CA ARG A 153 7.66 10.94 12.55
C ARG A 153 6.17 10.91 12.87
N TRP A 154 5.32 11.05 11.84
CA TRP A 154 3.87 11.03 11.99
C TRP A 154 3.38 9.72 12.61
N ARG A 155 3.92 8.60 12.13
CA ARG A 155 3.58 7.28 12.63
C ARG A 155 4.06 7.03 14.07
N ALA A 156 5.15 7.66 14.50
CA ALA A 156 5.69 7.52 15.85
C ALA A 156 4.97 8.41 16.88
N THR A 157 4.12 9.36 16.43
CA THR A 157 3.43 10.28 17.33
C THR A 157 2.28 9.56 18.02
N PRO A 158 2.25 9.47 19.37
CA PRO A 158 1.10 8.92 20.08
C PRO A 158 -0.14 9.78 19.80
N VAL A 159 -1.27 9.14 19.54
CA VAL A 159 -2.54 9.87 19.45
C VAL A 159 -2.85 10.42 20.83
N PRO A 160 -3.14 11.74 20.98
CA PRO A 160 -3.58 12.29 22.25
C PRO A 160 -4.83 11.55 22.72
N SER A 161 -4.78 11.07 23.96
CA SER A 161 -5.89 10.42 24.67
C SER A 161 -7.07 11.34 24.86
#